data_3ecf8fce64b6c366dedc93444b158488
#
_entry.id   3ecf8fce64b6c366dedc93444b158488
#
_cell.length_a   1.000
_cell.length_b   1.000
_cell.length_c   1.000
_cell.angle_alpha   90.00
_cell.angle_beta   90.00
_cell.angle_gamma   90.00
#
_symmetry.space_group_name_H-M   'P 1'
#
loop_
_entity.id
_entity.type
_entity.pdbx_description
1 polymer ?
#
loop_
_entity_poly.entity_id
_entity_poly.type
_entity_poly.pdbx_seq_one_letter_code
_entity_poly.pdbx_strand_id
1 'polypeptide(L)'
;MKNDRRTFLKTAALAGAAATSGLGGLTTPAAARTGAARAGTQQLPKGMTFATLRQGGEYGLGIRTERGVLDVVKAESELSEGAPTTINAVLEGEGDMAALARLIDKARAAGERFFVPENAAEFGPCVTDPEKIICIGLNYRKHAAETGNPVPTLPILFNKFNSALNHHGGTIAVSKEPAEKFDYEAELVIVIGREARNVSEEEAPNYIFGYATGNDFTARDLQSRTSQWMIGKSGDGWAPLGPWLVT
;
A
#
# COMPACT_ATOMS: atom_id res chain seq x y z
N MET A 1 0.18 1.71 46.51
CA MET A 1 1.19 2.73 46.11
C MET A 1 0.92 3.13 44.67
N LYS A 2 0.52 4.38 44.42
CA LYS A 2 0.27 4.88 43.07
C LYS A 2 1.65 5.24 42.48
N ASN A 3 2.20 4.39 41.60
CA ASN A 3 3.36 4.74 40.78
C ASN A 3 2.92 5.77 39.74
N ASP A 4 3.36 6.99 39.92
CA ASP A 4 3.13 8.05 38.96
C ASP A 4 4.09 7.90 37.76
N ARG A 5 3.67 8.33 36.58
CA ARG A 5 4.44 8.29 35.32
C ARG A 5 5.81 8.97 35.40
N ARG A 6 5.97 9.97 36.25
CA ARG A 6 7.25 10.67 36.46
C ARG A 6 8.27 9.80 37.20
N THR A 7 7.83 8.96 38.12
CA THR A 7 8.69 8.01 38.86
C THR A 7 9.20 6.91 37.93
N PHE A 8 8.33 6.41 37.03
CA PHE A 8 8.71 5.42 36.00
C PHE A 8 9.80 5.94 35.07
N LEU A 9 9.65 7.17 34.54
CA LEU A 9 10.65 7.78 33.63
C LEU A 9 11.99 8.07 34.32
N LYS A 10 12.00 8.41 35.60
CA LYS A 10 13.24 8.60 36.37
C LYS A 10 13.99 7.29 36.63
N THR A 11 13.25 6.21 36.87
CA THR A 11 13.85 4.87 37.13
C THR A 11 14.43 4.28 35.83
N ALA A 12 13.80 4.53 34.67
CA ALA A 12 14.31 4.10 33.39
C ALA A 12 15.59 4.85 32.97
N ALA A 13 15.72 6.15 33.35
CA ALA A 13 16.93 6.94 33.07
C ALA A 13 18.14 6.52 33.94
N LEU A 14 17.92 6.01 35.15
CA LEU A 14 19.00 5.55 36.04
C LEU A 14 19.48 4.13 35.72
N ALA A 15 18.65 3.29 35.10
CA ALA A 15 19.05 1.94 34.67
C ALA A 15 19.91 1.95 33.38
N GLY A 16 19.91 3.03 32.62
CA GLY A 16 20.71 3.18 31.39
C GLY A 16 22.19 3.57 31.63
N ALA A 17 22.57 3.98 32.85
CA ALA A 17 23.92 4.51 33.13
C ALA A 17 24.90 3.50 33.74
N ALA A 18 24.50 2.25 33.99
CA ALA A 18 25.31 1.27 34.73
C ALA A 18 25.75 0.01 33.95
N ALA A 19 25.69 0.00 32.62
CA ALA A 19 26.05 -1.16 31.81
C ALA A 19 27.00 -0.79 30.65
N THR A 20 28.16 -0.21 30.97
CA THR A 20 29.27 -0.12 30.02
C THR A 20 30.55 -0.65 30.62
N SER A 21 30.67 -1.99 30.75
CA SER A 21 31.95 -2.69 30.76
C SER A 21 31.73 -4.17 30.45
N GLY A 22 32.09 -4.58 29.23
CA GLY A 22 32.46 -5.97 28.91
C GLY A 22 31.36 -6.80 28.25
N LEU A 23 31.40 -6.87 26.93
CA LEU A 23 31.48 -8.07 26.12
C LEU A 23 31.13 -7.69 24.65
N GLY A 24 32.09 -7.86 23.77
CA GLY A 24 31.96 -7.65 22.35
C GLY A 24 30.90 -8.62 21.76
N GLY A 25 29.79 -8.09 21.35
CA GLY A 25 28.79 -8.75 20.54
C GLY A 25 28.35 -7.74 19.48
N LEU A 26 28.61 -8.09 18.22
CA LEU A 26 28.21 -7.34 17.04
C LEU A 26 26.70 -7.16 17.02
N THR A 27 26.20 -6.09 17.59
CA THR A 27 24.88 -5.57 17.22
C THR A 27 25.10 -4.62 16.05
N THR A 28 24.85 -5.07 14.84
CA THR A 28 24.64 -4.17 13.72
C THR A 28 23.51 -3.21 14.11
N PRO A 29 23.77 -1.89 14.17
CA PRO A 29 22.67 -0.95 14.31
C PRO A 29 21.73 -1.17 13.12
N ALA A 30 20.44 -1.32 13.38
CA ALA A 30 19.45 -1.21 12.34
C ALA A 30 19.76 0.10 11.59
N ALA A 31 20.20 -0.02 10.36
CA ALA A 31 20.46 1.12 9.51
C ALA A 31 19.15 1.90 9.47
N ALA A 32 19.11 3.06 10.10
CA ALA A 32 18.08 4.03 9.82
C ALA A 32 18.12 4.20 8.31
N ARG A 33 17.02 3.81 7.62
CA ARG A 33 16.85 4.15 6.21
C ARG A 33 16.89 5.67 6.16
N THR A 34 18.06 6.23 5.93
CA THR A 34 18.19 7.59 5.46
C THR A 34 17.65 7.55 4.05
N GLY A 35 16.35 7.73 3.92
CA GLY A 35 15.74 8.03 2.65
C GLY A 35 16.41 9.31 2.14
N ALA A 36 17.46 9.15 1.35
CA ALA A 36 17.91 10.23 0.51
C ALA A 36 16.69 10.61 -0.32
N ALA A 37 16.17 11.81 -0.09
CA ALA A 37 15.10 12.37 -0.88
C ALA A 37 15.52 12.28 -2.35
N ARG A 38 15.07 11.25 -3.04
CA ARG A 38 15.17 11.16 -4.49
C ARG A 38 14.09 12.09 -5.03
N ALA A 39 14.40 13.38 -5.12
CA ALA A 39 13.75 14.29 -6.02
C ALA A 39 14.04 13.80 -7.46
N GLY A 40 13.45 12.65 -7.81
CA GLY A 40 13.61 12.05 -9.12
C GLY A 40 12.76 12.83 -10.10
N THR A 41 13.41 13.45 -11.07
CA THR A 41 12.83 13.94 -12.33
C THR A 41 12.30 12.79 -13.20
N GLN A 42 12.16 11.58 -12.64
CA GLN A 42 11.68 10.43 -13.39
C GLN A 42 10.20 10.64 -13.75
N GLN A 43 9.93 10.58 -15.05
CA GLN A 43 8.58 10.67 -15.56
C GLN A 43 7.79 9.44 -15.10
N LEU A 44 6.66 9.67 -14.41
CA LEU A 44 5.78 8.57 -14.00
C LEU A 44 5.23 7.85 -15.25
N PRO A 45 5.13 6.51 -15.23
CA PRO A 45 4.59 5.77 -16.36
C PRO A 45 3.14 6.19 -16.64
N LYS A 46 2.75 6.20 -17.90
CA LYS A 46 1.39 6.55 -18.34
C LYS A 46 0.85 5.46 -19.27
N GLY A 47 -0.45 5.24 -19.18
CA GLY A 47 -1.14 4.29 -20.05
C GLY A 47 -0.80 2.82 -19.76
N MET A 48 -0.28 2.52 -18.58
CA MET A 48 0.03 1.16 -18.14
C MET A 48 -0.99 0.71 -17.08
N THR A 49 -1.25 -0.59 -17.06
CA THR A 49 -2.05 -1.22 -16.01
C THR A 49 -1.21 -2.28 -15.32
N PHE A 50 -0.86 -1.97 -14.08
CA PHE A 50 -0.06 -2.82 -13.22
C PHE A 50 -0.94 -3.75 -12.37
N ALA A 51 -0.37 -4.86 -11.98
CA ALA A 51 -0.91 -5.78 -10.97
C ALA A 51 0.24 -6.31 -10.11
N THR A 52 -0.12 -6.85 -8.97
CA THR A 52 0.77 -7.73 -8.20
C THR A 52 0.29 -9.17 -8.41
N LEU A 53 1.15 -10.02 -8.94
CA LEU A 53 0.92 -11.46 -9.01
C LEU A 53 1.40 -12.12 -7.72
N ARG A 54 0.63 -13.09 -7.23
CA ARG A 54 0.98 -13.89 -6.05
C ARG A 54 1.31 -15.31 -6.49
N GLN A 55 2.54 -15.73 -6.23
CA GLN A 55 3.04 -17.05 -6.61
C GLN A 55 3.87 -17.63 -5.47
N GLY A 56 3.48 -18.79 -4.95
CA GLY A 56 4.24 -19.49 -3.90
C GLY A 56 4.41 -18.70 -2.58
N GLY A 57 3.54 -17.71 -2.32
CA GLY A 57 3.65 -16.83 -1.15
C GLY A 57 4.44 -15.54 -1.40
N GLU A 58 5.05 -15.40 -2.58
CA GLU A 58 5.81 -14.21 -2.97
C GLU A 58 4.97 -13.30 -3.89
N TYR A 59 5.35 -12.01 -3.95
CA TYR A 59 4.73 -11.02 -4.80
C TYR A 59 5.64 -10.63 -5.95
N GLY A 60 5.12 -10.67 -7.18
CA GLY A 60 5.81 -10.25 -8.39
C GLY A 60 5.03 -9.21 -9.16
N LEU A 61 5.72 -8.42 -9.98
CA LEU A 61 5.10 -7.44 -10.86
C LEU A 61 4.36 -8.14 -12.01
N GLY A 62 3.12 -7.74 -12.24
CA GLY A 62 2.32 -8.09 -13.41
C GLY A 62 1.98 -6.86 -14.23
N ILE A 63 1.90 -7.02 -15.55
CA ILE A 63 1.42 -5.99 -16.48
C ILE A 63 0.24 -6.55 -17.26
N ARG A 64 -0.90 -5.87 -17.20
CA ARG A 64 -2.07 -6.22 -18.00
C ARG A 64 -1.83 -5.95 -19.47
N THR A 65 -2.10 -6.92 -20.32
CA THR A 65 -1.99 -6.83 -21.78
C THR A 65 -3.20 -7.47 -22.45
N GLU A 66 -3.30 -7.36 -23.79
CA GLU A 66 -4.35 -8.06 -24.57
C GLU A 66 -4.23 -9.60 -24.50
N ARG A 67 -3.06 -10.13 -24.12
CA ARG A 67 -2.78 -11.57 -24.00
C ARG A 67 -2.99 -12.13 -22.60
N GLY A 68 -3.40 -11.27 -21.66
CA GLY A 68 -3.47 -11.58 -20.23
C GLY A 68 -2.45 -10.77 -19.42
N VAL A 69 -2.10 -11.25 -18.26
CA VAL A 69 -1.16 -10.59 -17.34
C VAL A 69 0.25 -11.12 -17.62
N LEU A 70 1.14 -10.26 -18.09
CA LEU A 70 2.56 -10.57 -18.20
C LEU A 70 3.15 -10.81 -16.81
N ASP A 71 3.73 -11.96 -16.58
CA ASP A 71 4.54 -12.28 -15.42
C ASP A 71 5.95 -11.68 -15.64
N VAL A 72 6.18 -10.50 -15.06
CA VAL A 72 7.44 -9.77 -15.24
C VAL A 72 8.60 -10.49 -14.56
N VAL A 73 8.38 -11.15 -13.42
CA VAL A 73 9.43 -11.91 -12.72
C VAL A 73 9.94 -13.03 -13.61
N LYS A 74 9.03 -13.82 -14.16
CA LYS A 74 9.38 -14.91 -15.07
C LYS A 74 10.04 -14.41 -16.35
N ALA A 75 9.49 -13.35 -16.96
CA ALA A 75 10.05 -12.79 -18.17
C ALA A 75 11.46 -12.23 -17.93
N GLU A 76 11.69 -11.49 -16.84
CA GLU A 76 12.99 -10.92 -16.49
C GLU A 76 14.02 -12.02 -16.21
N SER A 77 13.63 -13.10 -15.53
CA SER A 77 14.54 -14.23 -15.26
C SER A 77 15.08 -14.91 -16.51
N GLU A 78 14.31 -14.90 -17.61
CA GLU A 78 14.70 -15.54 -18.88
C GLU A 78 15.28 -14.55 -19.90
N LEU A 79 14.82 -13.29 -19.92
CA LEU A 79 15.16 -12.30 -20.97
C LEU A 79 16.18 -11.26 -20.52
N SER A 80 16.38 -11.06 -19.22
CA SER A 80 17.45 -10.27 -18.58
C SER A 80 17.60 -8.84 -19.12
N GLU A 81 16.51 -8.04 -19.05
CA GLU A 81 16.49 -6.64 -19.48
C GLU A 81 16.88 -5.63 -18.39
N GLY A 82 16.91 -6.05 -17.12
CA GLY A 82 17.11 -5.18 -15.96
C GLY A 82 15.82 -4.43 -15.55
N ALA A 83 14.66 -5.00 -15.85
CA ALA A 83 13.37 -4.41 -15.50
C ALA A 83 13.03 -4.57 -14.00
N PRO A 84 12.30 -3.62 -13.39
CA PRO A 84 11.80 -3.79 -12.04
C PRO A 84 10.80 -4.95 -11.97
N THR A 85 10.96 -5.83 -10.97
CA THR A 85 10.15 -7.06 -10.83
C THR A 85 9.09 -6.98 -9.73
N THR A 86 8.99 -5.86 -9.02
CA THR A 86 7.97 -5.61 -7.99
C THR A 86 7.32 -4.25 -8.19
N ILE A 87 6.08 -4.12 -7.70
CA ILE A 87 5.38 -2.82 -7.75
C ILE A 87 6.10 -1.78 -6.88
N ASN A 88 6.69 -2.18 -5.76
CA ASN A 88 7.42 -1.28 -4.88
C ASN A 88 8.65 -0.70 -5.58
N ALA A 89 9.43 -1.52 -6.30
CA ALA A 89 10.56 -1.04 -7.10
C ALA A 89 10.14 0.00 -8.13
N VAL A 90 8.96 -0.19 -8.76
CA VAL A 90 8.40 0.80 -9.70
C VAL A 90 8.01 2.09 -8.99
N LEU A 91 7.33 2.01 -7.84
CA LEU A 91 6.86 3.18 -7.07
C LEU A 91 8.02 3.96 -6.44
N GLU A 92 9.06 3.28 -5.99
CA GLU A 92 10.26 3.88 -5.39
C GLU A 92 11.23 4.42 -6.46
N GLY A 93 10.91 4.23 -7.76
CA GLY A 93 11.76 4.63 -8.87
C GLY A 93 13.05 3.82 -8.97
N GLU A 94 13.01 2.60 -8.43
CA GLU A 94 14.07 1.62 -8.57
C GLU A 94 13.90 0.83 -9.89
N GLY A 95 14.99 0.66 -10.61
CA GLY A 95 14.96 -0.01 -11.90
C GLY A 95 14.68 0.93 -13.09
N ASP A 96 14.90 0.41 -14.28
CA ASP A 96 14.75 1.15 -15.54
C ASP A 96 13.38 0.89 -16.16
N MET A 97 12.52 1.90 -16.22
CA MET A 97 11.20 1.80 -16.88
C MET A 97 11.32 1.59 -18.40
N ALA A 98 12.43 2.03 -19.02
CA ALA A 98 12.69 1.70 -20.42
C ALA A 98 13.04 0.21 -20.59
N ALA A 99 13.72 -0.39 -19.60
CA ALA A 99 13.95 -1.83 -19.56
C ALA A 99 12.63 -2.61 -19.45
N LEU A 100 11.68 -2.13 -18.65
CA LEU A 100 10.36 -2.74 -18.56
C LEU A 100 9.62 -2.70 -19.90
N ALA A 101 9.68 -1.60 -20.63
CA ALA A 101 9.09 -1.49 -21.97
C ALA A 101 9.74 -2.48 -22.95
N ARG A 102 11.08 -2.58 -22.97
CA ARG A 102 11.80 -3.57 -23.80
C ARG A 102 11.44 -5.00 -23.44
N LEU A 103 11.32 -5.29 -22.13
CA LEU A 103 10.92 -6.61 -21.64
C LEU A 103 9.53 -7.01 -22.13
N ILE A 104 8.56 -6.09 -22.09
CA ILE A 104 7.20 -6.31 -22.60
C ILE A 104 7.25 -6.69 -24.09
N ASP A 105 8.01 -5.95 -24.91
CA ASP A 105 8.11 -6.20 -26.35
C ASP A 105 8.79 -7.56 -26.63
N LYS A 106 9.87 -7.87 -25.93
CA LYS A 106 10.55 -9.18 -26.06
C LYS A 106 9.67 -10.33 -25.59
N ALA A 107 8.95 -10.19 -24.49
CA ALA A 107 8.02 -11.20 -24.01
C ALA A 107 6.89 -11.47 -25.02
N ARG A 108 6.35 -10.41 -25.64
CA ARG A 108 5.36 -10.53 -26.72
C ARG A 108 5.92 -11.31 -27.94
N ALA A 109 7.16 -11.04 -28.32
CA ALA A 109 7.82 -11.75 -29.43
C ALA A 109 8.14 -13.21 -29.10
N ALA A 110 8.43 -13.52 -27.84
CA ALA A 110 8.79 -14.87 -27.38
C ALA A 110 7.59 -15.82 -27.15
N GLY A 111 6.36 -15.33 -27.27
CA GLY A 111 5.13 -16.12 -27.23
C GLY A 111 4.41 -16.12 -25.88
N GLU A 112 3.41 -17.01 -25.75
CA GLU A 112 2.41 -16.97 -24.67
C GLU A 112 2.95 -17.41 -23.29
N ARG A 113 4.12 -18.02 -23.21
CA ARG A 113 4.63 -18.64 -21.97
C ARG A 113 4.85 -17.69 -20.79
N PHE A 114 4.90 -16.38 -21.07
CA PHE A 114 5.06 -15.35 -20.05
C PHE A 114 3.74 -14.71 -19.61
N PHE A 115 2.62 -15.09 -20.24
CA PHE A 115 1.33 -14.46 -19.97
C PHE A 115 0.42 -15.43 -19.21
N VAL A 116 -0.14 -14.94 -18.11
CA VAL A 116 -1.13 -15.65 -17.31
C VAL A 116 -2.52 -15.15 -17.71
N PRO A 117 -3.46 -16.01 -18.07
CA PRO A 117 -4.84 -15.59 -18.32
C PRO A 117 -5.40 -14.84 -17.09
N GLU A 118 -6.13 -13.74 -17.29
CA GLU A 118 -6.63 -12.90 -16.18
C GLU A 118 -7.48 -13.72 -15.19
N ASN A 119 -8.26 -14.66 -15.67
CA ASN A 119 -9.12 -15.53 -14.84
C ASN A 119 -8.37 -16.64 -14.11
N ALA A 120 -7.09 -16.84 -14.40
CA ALA A 120 -6.21 -17.80 -13.73
C ALA A 120 -5.14 -17.11 -12.87
N ALA A 121 -5.06 -15.78 -12.94
CA ALA A 121 -4.09 -15.00 -12.17
C ALA A 121 -4.50 -14.94 -10.69
N GLU A 122 -3.57 -15.27 -9.82
CA GLU A 122 -3.70 -14.99 -8.39
C GLU A 122 -3.10 -13.60 -8.10
N PHE A 123 -3.90 -12.73 -7.54
CA PHE A 123 -3.49 -11.36 -7.28
C PHE A 123 -3.07 -11.15 -5.82
N GLY A 124 -2.05 -10.32 -5.61
CA GLY A 124 -1.76 -9.64 -4.36
C GLY A 124 -2.43 -8.25 -4.31
N PRO A 125 -2.27 -7.50 -3.21
CA PRO A 125 -2.67 -6.11 -3.19
C PRO A 125 -1.87 -5.32 -4.23
N CYS A 126 -2.52 -4.38 -4.93
CA CYS A 126 -1.87 -3.65 -6.03
C CYS A 126 -0.74 -2.70 -5.56
N VAL A 127 -0.65 -2.43 -4.26
CA VAL A 127 0.50 -1.85 -3.55
C VAL A 127 0.76 -2.74 -2.34
N THR A 128 1.98 -3.26 -2.20
CA THR A 128 2.27 -4.33 -1.23
C THR A 128 2.85 -3.83 0.10
N ASP A 129 3.53 -2.69 0.10
CA ASP A 129 4.16 -2.12 1.31
C ASP A 129 4.09 -0.58 1.31
N PRO A 130 2.90 0.02 1.44
CA PRO A 130 2.77 1.46 1.52
C PRO A 130 3.27 1.97 2.89
N GLU A 131 3.98 3.11 2.90
CA GLU A 131 4.31 3.77 4.17
C GLU A 131 3.07 4.27 4.92
N LYS A 132 2.04 4.69 4.17
CA LYS A 132 0.80 5.27 4.72
C LYS A 132 -0.40 4.83 3.89
N ILE A 133 -1.47 4.47 4.58
CA ILE A 133 -2.80 4.31 3.99
C ILE A 133 -3.68 5.37 4.65
N ILE A 134 -3.89 6.48 3.94
CA ILE A 134 -4.66 7.62 4.43
C ILE A 134 -6.03 7.58 3.77
N CYS A 135 -7.08 7.64 4.58
CA CYS A 135 -8.46 7.63 4.14
C CYS A 135 -9.11 9.00 4.43
N ILE A 136 -10.10 9.37 3.60
CA ILE A 136 -10.83 10.62 3.74
C ILE A 136 -12.31 10.29 3.92
N GLY A 137 -12.83 10.58 5.11
CA GLY A 137 -14.23 10.33 5.47
C GLY A 137 -15.19 11.35 4.86
N LEU A 138 -16.41 10.91 4.54
CA LEU A 138 -17.49 11.73 3.97
C LEU A 138 -17.08 12.52 2.71
N ASN A 139 -16.17 11.95 1.90
CA ASN A 139 -15.63 12.55 0.69
C ASN A 139 -16.58 12.49 -0.51
N TYR A 140 -17.70 11.77 -0.42
CA TYR A 140 -18.77 11.73 -1.43
C TYR A 140 -19.98 12.50 -0.95
N ARG A 141 -20.39 13.54 -1.70
CA ARG A 141 -21.54 14.42 -1.34
C ARG A 141 -22.83 13.64 -1.14
N LYS A 142 -23.07 12.60 -1.96
CA LYS A 142 -24.27 11.75 -1.83
C LYS A 142 -24.24 10.97 -0.53
N HIS A 143 -23.08 10.42 -0.13
CA HIS A 143 -22.94 9.69 1.12
C HIS A 143 -23.15 10.60 2.34
N ALA A 144 -22.64 11.82 2.32
CA ALA A 144 -22.91 12.79 3.38
C ALA A 144 -24.41 13.07 3.52
N ALA A 145 -25.12 13.22 2.39
CA ALA A 145 -26.58 13.45 2.39
C ALA A 145 -27.37 12.23 2.89
N GLU A 146 -27.01 11.01 2.49
CA GLU A 146 -27.67 9.76 2.92
C GLU A 146 -27.54 9.54 4.43
N THR A 147 -26.40 9.91 4.99
CA THR A 147 -26.12 9.77 6.43
C THR A 147 -26.59 10.98 7.25
N GLY A 148 -27.21 11.98 6.62
CA GLY A 148 -27.68 13.20 7.27
C GLY A 148 -26.57 14.11 7.78
N ASN A 149 -25.34 13.92 7.32
CA ASN A 149 -24.20 14.74 7.69
C ASN A 149 -24.02 15.94 6.74
N PRO A 150 -23.56 17.09 7.25
CA PRO A 150 -23.13 18.18 6.37
C PRO A 150 -21.89 17.75 5.57
N VAL A 151 -21.74 18.26 4.35
CA VAL A 151 -20.50 18.08 3.59
C VAL A 151 -19.35 18.72 4.35
N PRO A 152 -18.28 17.98 4.70
CA PRO A 152 -17.16 18.53 5.45
C PRO A 152 -16.49 19.67 4.67
N THR A 153 -16.11 20.73 5.39
CA THR A 153 -15.33 21.88 4.84
C THR A 153 -13.81 21.62 4.88
N LEU A 154 -13.38 20.68 5.71
CA LEU A 154 -12.00 20.20 5.80
C LEU A 154 -12.01 18.66 5.69
N PRO A 155 -10.95 18.05 5.13
CA PRO A 155 -10.85 16.61 5.06
C PRO A 155 -10.88 15.95 6.43
N ILE A 156 -11.78 14.98 6.63
CA ILE A 156 -11.78 14.12 7.80
C ILE A 156 -10.81 12.98 7.53
N LEU A 157 -9.63 13.03 8.15
CA LEU A 157 -8.56 12.07 7.91
C LEU A 157 -8.62 10.94 8.94
N PHE A 158 -8.47 9.71 8.45
CA PHE A 158 -8.19 8.53 9.25
C PHE A 158 -7.22 7.62 8.47
N ASN A 159 -6.78 6.53 9.06
CA ASN A 159 -5.84 5.62 8.42
C ASN A 159 -6.24 4.16 8.62
N LYS A 160 -5.72 3.31 7.74
CA LYS A 160 -5.66 1.86 7.91
C LYS A 160 -4.20 1.45 8.08
N PHE A 161 -3.95 0.40 8.86
CA PHE A 161 -2.62 -0.16 9.03
C PHE A 161 -2.26 -1.08 7.84
N ASN A 162 -0.95 -1.33 7.63
CA ASN A 162 -0.51 -2.26 6.60
C ASN A 162 -1.03 -3.68 6.80
N SER A 163 -1.27 -4.10 8.06
CA SER A 163 -1.91 -5.39 8.36
C SER A 163 -3.36 -5.50 7.84
N ALA A 164 -4.00 -4.37 7.55
CA ALA A 164 -5.31 -4.36 6.92
C ALA A 164 -5.27 -4.68 5.42
N LEU A 165 -4.11 -4.61 4.75
CA LEU A 165 -4.00 -4.91 3.33
C LEU A 165 -4.50 -6.32 3.00
N ASN A 166 -5.25 -6.40 1.90
CA ASN A 166 -5.74 -7.63 1.33
C ASN A 166 -5.79 -7.47 -0.20
N HIS A 167 -6.16 -8.50 -0.90
CA HIS A 167 -6.14 -8.54 -2.36
C HIS A 167 -7.52 -8.80 -2.96
N HIS A 168 -7.63 -8.63 -4.27
CA HIS A 168 -8.80 -9.02 -5.04
C HIS A 168 -9.12 -10.50 -4.83
N GLY A 169 -10.35 -10.82 -4.48
CA GLY A 169 -10.77 -12.19 -4.17
C GLY A 169 -10.28 -12.72 -2.81
N GLY A 170 -9.58 -11.89 -2.02
CA GLY A 170 -9.11 -12.27 -0.69
C GLY A 170 -10.26 -12.41 0.31
N THR A 171 -10.08 -13.32 1.26
CA THR A 171 -11.06 -13.53 2.34
C THR A 171 -10.86 -12.47 3.43
N ILE A 172 -11.96 -11.88 3.88
CA ILE A 172 -12.00 -11.03 5.06
C ILE A 172 -12.53 -11.87 6.21
N ALA A 173 -11.67 -12.15 7.19
CA ALA A 173 -12.09 -12.83 8.40
C ALA A 173 -12.85 -11.84 9.31
N VAL A 174 -14.06 -12.21 9.71
CA VAL A 174 -14.87 -11.44 10.62
C VAL A 174 -15.12 -12.25 11.89
N SER A 175 -14.92 -11.64 13.06
CA SER A 175 -15.27 -12.22 14.34
C SER A 175 -16.64 -11.69 14.76
N LYS A 176 -17.45 -12.53 15.42
CA LYS A 176 -18.72 -12.09 16.01
C LYS A 176 -18.52 -11.16 17.21
N GLU A 177 -17.35 -11.16 17.79
CA GLU A 177 -17.00 -10.27 18.90
C GLU A 177 -15.66 -9.57 18.60
N PRO A 178 -15.57 -8.28 18.84
CA PRO A 178 -16.57 -7.41 19.48
C PRO A 178 -17.53 -6.70 18.50
N ALA A 179 -17.62 -7.11 17.24
CA ALA A 179 -18.38 -6.43 16.19
C ALA A 179 -19.43 -7.34 15.53
N GLU A 180 -20.56 -6.75 15.12
CA GLU A 180 -21.66 -7.44 14.44
C GLU A 180 -22.12 -6.75 13.16
N LYS A 181 -21.78 -5.46 12.97
CA LYS A 181 -22.28 -4.64 11.86
C LYS A 181 -21.18 -4.38 10.83
N PHE A 182 -20.86 -5.41 10.06
CA PHE A 182 -19.87 -5.32 8.99
C PHE A 182 -20.48 -4.77 7.72
N ASP A 183 -19.72 -3.90 7.05
CA ASP A 183 -20.14 -3.23 5.83
C ASP A 183 -18.94 -3.04 4.89
N TYR A 184 -19.18 -3.01 3.59
CA TYR A 184 -18.18 -2.71 2.58
C TYR A 184 -18.29 -1.26 2.13
N GLU A 185 -17.17 -0.68 1.72
CA GLU A 185 -17.11 0.64 1.11
C GLU A 185 -16.25 0.57 -0.16
N ALA A 186 -16.90 0.65 -1.32
CA ALA A 186 -16.19 0.72 -2.60
C ALA A 186 -15.56 2.10 -2.77
N GLU A 187 -14.23 2.14 -2.89
CA GLU A 187 -13.45 3.37 -2.85
C GLU A 187 -12.53 3.55 -4.05
N LEU A 188 -12.33 4.80 -4.44
CA LEU A 188 -11.24 5.21 -5.33
C LEU A 188 -9.95 5.34 -4.52
N VAL A 189 -8.95 4.55 -4.88
CA VAL A 189 -7.61 4.64 -4.32
C VAL A 189 -6.72 5.47 -5.23
N ILE A 190 -6.05 6.46 -4.66
CA ILE A 190 -5.04 7.28 -5.33
C ILE A 190 -3.67 6.84 -4.81
N VAL A 191 -2.81 6.36 -5.71
CA VAL A 191 -1.45 5.96 -5.37
C VAL A 191 -0.50 7.10 -5.67
N ILE A 192 0.24 7.55 -4.66
CA ILE A 192 1.25 8.60 -4.78
C ILE A 192 2.57 7.97 -5.23
N GLY A 193 3.17 8.51 -6.30
CA GLY A 193 4.39 7.98 -6.92
C GLY A 193 5.65 8.80 -6.71
N ARG A 194 5.55 9.88 -5.92
CA ARG A 194 6.69 10.77 -5.60
C ARG A 194 6.52 11.36 -4.22
N GLU A 195 7.62 11.69 -3.58
CA GLU A 195 7.55 12.48 -2.34
C GLU A 195 6.84 13.81 -2.60
N ALA A 196 5.75 14.04 -1.86
CA ALA A 196 4.93 15.25 -1.95
C ALA A 196 4.92 15.97 -0.59
N ARG A 197 5.48 17.18 -0.54
CA ARG A 197 5.52 18.01 0.65
C ARG A 197 5.24 19.46 0.32
N ASN A 198 4.20 20.02 0.94
CA ASN A 198 3.81 21.41 0.73
C ASN A 198 3.56 21.76 -0.75
N VAL A 199 2.99 20.82 -1.50
CA VAL A 199 2.64 21.03 -2.91
C VAL A 199 1.33 21.80 -3.02
N SER A 200 1.19 22.60 -4.06
CA SER A 200 -0.07 23.31 -4.34
C SER A 200 -1.14 22.35 -4.85
N GLU A 201 -2.41 22.75 -4.78
CA GLU A 201 -3.52 22.00 -5.34
C GLU A 201 -3.35 21.78 -6.85
N GLU A 202 -2.84 22.79 -7.57
CA GLU A 202 -2.58 22.74 -9.01
C GLU A 202 -1.50 21.72 -9.37
N GLU A 203 -0.46 21.59 -8.54
CA GLU A 203 0.66 20.68 -8.76
C GLU A 203 0.38 19.25 -8.27
N ALA A 204 -0.54 19.06 -7.31
CA ALA A 204 -0.80 17.76 -6.70
C ALA A 204 -1.05 16.61 -7.70
N PRO A 205 -1.75 16.80 -8.84
CA PRO A 205 -1.93 15.75 -9.83
C PRO A 205 -0.63 15.19 -10.41
N ASN A 206 0.46 15.98 -10.44
CA ASN A 206 1.77 15.55 -10.95
C ASN A 206 2.47 14.52 -10.05
N TYR A 207 1.98 14.32 -8.83
CA TYR A 207 2.51 13.37 -7.85
C TYR A 207 1.75 12.05 -7.85
N ILE A 208 0.63 11.97 -8.58
CA ILE A 208 -0.19 10.77 -8.67
C ILE A 208 0.47 9.78 -9.64
N PHE A 209 0.77 8.58 -9.13
CA PHE A 209 1.22 7.45 -9.95
C PHE A 209 0.08 6.87 -10.77
N GLY A 210 -1.04 6.58 -10.09
CA GLY A 210 -2.21 5.98 -10.71
C GLY A 210 -3.35 5.77 -9.73
N TYR A 211 -4.34 5.02 -10.20
CA TYR A 211 -5.61 4.80 -9.50
C TYR A 211 -5.92 3.31 -9.42
N ALA A 212 -6.55 2.91 -8.32
CA ALA A 212 -7.02 1.56 -8.11
C ALA A 212 -8.40 1.57 -7.44
N THR A 213 -9.06 0.41 -7.39
CA THR A 213 -10.25 0.19 -6.57
C THR A 213 -9.82 -0.34 -5.21
N GLY A 214 -10.45 0.13 -4.15
CA GLY A 214 -10.27 -0.38 -2.80
C GLY A 214 -11.61 -0.70 -2.13
N ASN A 215 -11.51 -1.39 -1.02
CA ASN A 215 -12.62 -1.61 -0.10
C ASN A 215 -12.21 -1.16 1.30
N ASP A 216 -12.82 -0.07 1.78
CA ASP A 216 -12.64 0.36 3.17
C ASP A 216 -13.60 -0.40 4.08
N PHE A 217 -13.38 -1.72 4.19
CA PHE A 217 -14.23 -2.61 4.98
C PHE A 217 -14.29 -2.16 6.44
N THR A 218 -15.51 -2.11 6.98
CA THR A 218 -15.84 -1.37 8.19
C THR A 218 -16.70 -2.21 9.14
N ALA A 219 -16.41 -2.15 10.44
CA ALA A 219 -17.33 -2.53 11.50
C ALA A 219 -18.01 -1.27 12.04
N ARG A 220 -19.25 -1.02 11.63
CA ARG A 220 -20.00 0.23 11.92
C ARG A 220 -20.22 0.46 13.42
N ASP A 221 -20.48 -0.61 14.16
CA ASP A 221 -20.67 -0.57 15.61
C ASP A 221 -19.37 -0.31 16.38
N LEU A 222 -18.22 -0.64 15.82
CA LEU A 222 -16.91 -0.23 16.36
C LEU A 222 -16.55 1.19 15.96
N GLN A 223 -16.78 1.56 14.71
CA GLN A 223 -16.46 2.87 14.16
C GLN A 223 -17.05 4.01 15.02
N SER A 224 -18.27 3.85 15.51
CA SER A 224 -19.00 4.88 16.24
C SER A 224 -18.77 4.89 17.76
N ARG A 225 -17.97 3.96 18.31
CA ARG A 225 -17.73 3.86 19.77
C ARG A 225 -16.89 5.01 20.34
N THR A 226 -16.05 5.61 19.52
CA THR A 226 -15.19 6.74 19.92
C THR A 226 -15.17 7.79 18.83
N SER A 227 -14.52 8.93 19.07
CA SER A 227 -14.29 9.94 18.05
C SER A 227 -13.27 9.50 16.97
N GLN A 228 -12.55 8.40 17.20
CA GLN A 228 -11.54 7.86 16.28
C GLN A 228 -12.08 6.58 15.62
N TRP A 229 -12.14 6.55 14.30
CA TRP A 229 -12.75 5.44 13.55
C TRP A 229 -11.87 4.20 13.40
N MET A 230 -10.60 4.30 13.74
CA MET A 230 -9.58 3.29 13.48
C MET A 230 -9.96 1.88 13.94
N ILE A 231 -10.58 1.74 15.13
CA ILE A 231 -10.98 0.43 15.66
C ILE A 231 -12.03 -0.28 14.80
N GLY A 232 -12.83 0.47 14.04
CA GLY A 232 -13.81 -0.05 13.10
C GLY A 232 -13.32 -0.16 11.67
N LYS A 233 -12.09 0.31 11.38
CA LYS A 233 -11.56 0.47 10.03
C LYS A 233 -10.29 -0.35 9.75
N SER A 234 -9.54 -0.76 10.76
CA SER A 234 -8.19 -1.34 10.60
C SER A 234 -8.06 -2.78 11.12
N GLY A 235 -9.11 -3.60 10.98
CA GLY A 235 -8.98 -5.04 11.19
C GLY A 235 -8.05 -5.67 10.15
N ASP A 236 -7.42 -6.78 10.48
CA ASP A 236 -6.50 -7.48 9.59
C ASP A 236 -7.20 -7.95 8.31
N GLY A 237 -6.65 -7.61 7.16
CA GLY A 237 -7.22 -7.94 5.86
C GLY A 237 -8.43 -7.09 5.44
N TRP A 238 -8.77 -6.00 6.15
CA TRP A 238 -9.96 -5.17 5.90
C TRP A 238 -9.74 -4.06 4.85
N ALA A 239 -8.65 -4.12 4.08
CA ALA A 239 -8.38 -3.21 2.98
C ALA A 239 -7.98 -3.96 1.70
N PRO A 240 -8.91 -4.68 1.05
CA PRO A 240 -8.65 -5.21 -0.28
C PRO A 240 -8.34 -4.09 -1.27
N LEU A 241 -7.21 -4.18 -1.97
CA LEU A 241 -6.77 -3.23 -2.99
C LEU A 241 -6.53 -3.91 -4.33
N GLY A 242 -7.06 -3.36 -5.41
CA GLY A 242 -6.81 -3.82 -6.77
C GLY A 242 -8.00 -4.54 -7.41
N PRO A 243 -7.75 -5.46 -8.38
CA PRO A 243 -6.44 -6.01 -8.75
C PRO A 243 -5.53 -5.07 -9.56
N TRP A 244 -6.11 -4.03 -10.17
CA TRP A 244 -5.43 -3.19 -11.14
C TRP A 244 -5.02 -1.86 -10.53
N LEU A 245 -3.79 -1.40 -10.88
CA LEU A 245 -3.30 -0.05 -10.68
C LEU A 245 -3.08 0.57 -12.05
N VAL A 246 -3.91 1.55 -12.40
CA VAL A 246 -3.96 2.19 -13.73
C VAL A 246 -3.28 3.54 -13.69
N THR A 247 -2.34 3.81 -14.61
CA THR A 247 -1.56 5.06 -14.67
C THR A 247 -1.97 5.98 -15.82
#